data_d78b445adcc512b2a0e471ab6f33757b
#
_entry.id   d78b445adcc512b2a0e471ab6f33757b
#
_cell.length_a   1.000
_cell.length_b   1.000
_cell.length_c   1.000
_cell.angle_alpha   90.00
_cell.angle_beta   90.00
_cell.angle_gamma   90.00
#
_symmetry.space_group_name_H-M   'P 1'
#
loop_
_entity.id
_entity.type
_entity.pdbx_description
1 polymer ?
#
loop_
_entity_poly.entity_id
_entity_poly.type
_entity_poly.pdbx_seq_one_letter_code
_entity_poly.pdbx_strand_id
1 'polypeptide(L)'
;MENEKNLEEGLQDSVPASEPVPEEETVSAETVTAEEAPSTEETPAEEAAAEEPASEEAAAEEVKPAQKKATPGKIALMVTAIVLVIALIAGLVLSGTAKPTAPEETVPVPTEIPATVPADGNPDDETCKGTYTVTDEEAKANAKTVVATIGEHTLTNGQLHAFYWMNVQSFLSSQYGNYMMYYGQLDYTKPLDTQISSMLENGGTWQQFFLKEALTTWQKYCALADKAQQAGMELTEEEQKMLDGMEENLLANAQYYGLESVEELLKHNVGAGANLDDYAYFQKLIVMGNKYYDAEYAKLSYTQEDLEAFFTKNEEMYSQSGITKDGKYVNVRHILFVPEGGTADEATGQTTYSEEEWAACQTKAEDVLNMWLAGAQNEESFAALATAMTQDPGSQQTGGLYENVAQGQMVPEFDVWCFDEARQTGDHGIVKTTYGYHVMYFVSSTPIWEHYAKQDLMTEKTNAMLDELVKQYPMEVAYGDISLGNVNLAG
;
A
#
# COMPACT_ATOMS: atom_id res chain seq x y z
N MET A 1 13.91 32.40 -54.49
CA MET A 1 12.84 32.81 -55.41
C MET A 1 11.58 32.54 -54.67
N GLU A 2 11.13 33.48 -53.84
CA GLU A 2 10.02 34.42 -54.12
C GLU A 2 8.68 33.66 -54.12
N ASN A 3 7.68 33.93 -53.34
CA ASN A 3 7.09 35.13 -52.77
C ASN A 3 6.31 34.72 -51.52
N GLU A 4 6.39 35.27 -50.38
CA GLU A 4 5.89 36.54 -49.80
C GLU A 4 4.49 36.98 -50.22
N LYS A 5 3.69 37.16 -49.20
CA LYS A 5 2.94 38.34 -48.74
C LYS A 5 1.42 38.29 -48.69
N ASN A 6 0.97 38.52 -47.45
CA ASN A 6 -0.10 39.45 -47.01
C ASN A 6 -1.55 39.23 -47.39
N LEU A 7 -2.39 39.18 -46.36
CA LEU A 7 -3.34 40.30 -46.14
C LEU A 7 -3.97 40.17 -44.73
N GLU A 8 -3.73 41.23 -43.98
CA GLU A 8 -4.43 41.67 -42.77
C GLU A 8 -5.78 42.29 -43.12
N GLU A 9 -6.54 42.60 -42.05
CA GLU A 9 -7.72 43.42 -41.90
C GLU A 9 -9.06 42.65 -42.05
N GLY A 10 -10.02 42.74 -41.15
CA GLY A 10 -10.30 43.69 -40.09
C GLY A 10 -11.74 43.49 -39.60
N LEU A 11 -12.08 44.17 -38.53
CA LEU A 11 -13.38 44.49 -37.92
C LEU A 11 -13.82 43.54 -36.78
N GLN A 12 -13.66 43.89 -35.54
CA GLN A 12 -14.27 44.92 -34.64
C GLN A 12 -15.80 44.83 -34.51
N ASP A 13 -16.16 44.79 -33.20
CA ASP A 13 -17.44 45.13 -32.59
C ASP A 13 -18.48 44.01 -32.50
N SER A 14 -19.01 43.63 -31.35
CA SER A 14 -19.51 44.45 -30.23
C SER A 14 -19.86 43.58 -29.02
N VAL A 15 -19.43 44.03 -27.86
CA VAL A 15 -19.94 43.65 -26.55
C VAL A 15 -21.23 44.44 -26.29
N PRO A 16 -22.20 43.91 -25.57
CA PRO A 16 -22.85 44.74 -24.58
C PRO A 16 -22.72 44.19 -23.17
N ALA A 17 -22.52 45.17 -22.29
CA ALA A 17 -22.27 45.16 -20.90
C ALA A 17 -23.45 44.65 -20.03
N SER A 18 -23.03 44.05 -18.96
CA SER A 18 -23.50 44.07 -17.59
C SER A 18 -24.73 44.89 -17.22
N GLU A 19 -25.59 44.34 -16.38
CA GLU A 19 -26.14 45.02 -15.20
C GLU A 19 -26.52 44.04 -14.08
N PRO A 20 -26.68 44.49 -12.81
CA PRO A 20 -26.05 43.88 -11.68
C PRO A 20 -27.06 43.23 -10.70
N VAL A 21 -26.46 42.52 -9.74
CA VAL A 21 -27.04 41.88 -8.54
C VAL A 21 -27.79 42.90 -7.68
N PRO A 22 -28.85 42.53 -6.95
CA PRO A 22 -29.13 43.10 -5.66
C PRO A 22 -28.72 42.18 -4.48
N GLU A 23 -28.01 42.79 -3.57
CA GLU A 23 -27.73 42.34 -2.18
C GLU A 23 -29.01 42.38 -1.35
N GLU A 24 -28.82 41.73 -0.15
CA GLU A 24 -29.61 41.79 1.10
C GLU A 24 -30.75 40.78 1.22
N GLU A 25 -30.86 40.02 2.28
CA GLU A 25 -30.95 40.43 3.71
C GLU A 25 -30.54 39.33 4.66
N THR A 26 -29.80 39.74 5.65
CA THR A 26 -29.51 39.06 6.91
C THR A 26 -30.76 39.06 7.80
N VAL A 27 -31.14 37.90 8.35
CA VAL A 27 -32.02 37.87 9.52
C VAL A 27 -31.41 36.99 10.63
N SER A 28 -31.35 37.60 11.76
CA SER A 28 -30.74 37.26 13.04
C SER A 28 -31.29 36.00 13.71
N ALA A 29 -30.44 35.50 14.57
CA ALA A 29 -30.61 34.50 15.62
C ALA A 29 -31.92 34.67 16.45
N GLU A 30 -32.51 33.54 16.77
CA GLU A 30 -33.26 33.40 18.04
C GLU A 30 -32.90 32.06 18.72
N THR A 31 -32.43 32.28 19.94
CA THR A 31 -32.08 31.29 20.97
C THR A 31 -33.39 30.77 21.57
N VAL A 32 -33.53 29.46 21.70
CA VAL A 32 -34.47 28.86 22.67
C VAL A 32 -33.76 27.78 23.50
N THR A 33 -33.92 27.99 24.77
CA THR A 33 -33.36 27.37 25.95
C THR A 33 -33.81 25.92 26.18
N ALA A 34 -32.96 25.24 26.92
CA ALA A 34 -33.07 23.91 27.51
C ALA A 34 -34.35 23.66 28.31
N GLU A 35 -34.83 22.45 28.34
CA GLU A 35 -35.57 21.90 29.49
C GLU A 35 -35.27 20.42 29.71
N GLU A 36 -35.22 20.10 30.99
CA GLU A 36 -34.64 18.98 31.69
C GLU A 36 -35.29 17.60 31.47
N ALA A 37 -34.51 16.60 31.87
CA ALA A 37 -34.83 15.17 32.02
C ALA A 37 -35.90 14.94 33.13
N PRO A 38 -36.42 13.68 33.28
CA PRO A 38 -35.96 12.97 34.45
C PRO A 38 -35.64 11.47 34.27
N SER A 39 -34.76 11.05 35.15
CA SER A 39 -34.29 9.73 35.52
C SER A 39 -35.35 8.82 36.17
N THR A 40 -35.15 7.50 36.09
CA THR A 40 -35.31 6.49 37.16
C THR A 40 -34.83 5.15 36.58
N GLU A 41 -33.77 4.51 37.14
CA GLU A 41 -33.72 3.49 38.19
C GLU A 41 -34.55 2.25 37.86
N GLU A 42 -34.12 1.03 37.90
CA GLU A 42 -33.29 0.20 38.77
C GLU A 42 -33.09 -1.21 38.17
N THR A 43 -31.97 -1.84 38.43
CA THR A 43 -31.69 -3.30 38.41
C THR A 43 -32.42 -4.03 39.54
N PRO A 44 -32.47 -5.36 39.69
CA PRO A 44 -31.36 -6.31 39.62
C PRO A 44 -31.64 -7.76 39.17
N ALA A 45 -30.54 -8.48 38.89
CA ALA A 45 -30.13 -9.88 39.13
C ALA A 45 -31.14 -11.02 39.28
N GLU A 46 -30.88 -12.18 38.69
CA GLU A 46 -30.61 -13.43 39.44
C GLU A 46 -30.23 -14.61 38.53
N GLU A 47 -29.29 -15.34 39.03
CA GLU A 47 -28.66 -16.62 38.72
C GLU A 47 -29.62 -17.77 38.38
N ALA A 48 -29.17 -18.72 37.57
CA ALA A 48 -29.14 -20.15 37.96
C ALA A 48 -28.42 -21.02 36.93
N ALA A 49 -27.54 -21.82 37.47
CA ALA A 49 -26.77 -22.91 36.84
C ALA A 49 -27.61 -24.15 36.57
N ALA A 50 -27.16 -25.03 35.66
CA ALA A 50 -26.97 -26.47 35.82
C ALA A 50 -26.73 -27.18 34.50
N GLU A 51 -25.55 -27.79 34.38
CA GLU A 51 -25.26 -29.24 34.24
C GLU A 51 -25.44 -29.91 32.86
N GLU A 52 -24.31 -30.43 32.40
CA GLU A 52 -24.10 -31.45 31.36
C GLU A 52 -24.79 -32.80 31.71
N PRO A 53 -24.90 -33.72 30.74
CA PRO A 53 -23.81 -34.68 30.59
C PRO A 53 -23.49 -35.17 29.17
N ALA A 54 -22.29 -35.73 29.08
CA ALA A 54 -21.58 -36.34 27.97
C ALA A 54 -22.29 -37.56 27.30
N SER A 55 -21.98 -37.75 25.99
CA SER A 55 -21.71 -39.10 25.47
C SER A 55 -20.79 -39.05 24.26
N GLU A 56 -19.74 -39.86 24.32
CA GLU A 56 -18.76 -40.23 23.32
C GLU A 56 -19.39 -40.83 22.05
N GLU A 57 -18.81 -40.50 20.87
CA GLU A 57 -18.26 -41.55 19.98
C GLU A 57 -17.44 -40.96 18.84
N ALA A 58 -16.32 -41.63 18.60
CA ALA A 58 -15.20 -41.27 17.74
C ALA A 58 -15.51 -41.44 16.26
N ALA A 59 -14.89 -40.60 15.41
CA ALA A 59 -14.16 -41.02 14.20
C ALA A 59 -13.48 -39.85 13.44
N ALA A 60 -12.22 -40.09 13.08
CA ALA A 60 -11.41 -39.51 11.99
C ALA A 60 -10.94 -38.05 12.12
N GLU A 61 -9.73 -37.96 12.62
CA GLU A 61 -8.80 -36.83 12.57
C GLU A 61 -8.45 -36.45 11.11
N GLU A 62 -8.87 -35.29 10.68
CA GLU A 62 -8.25 -34.54 9.61
C GLU A 62 -7.47 -33.39 10.26
N VAL A 63 -6.13 -33.51 10.26
CA VAL A 63 -5.22 -32.53 10.85
C VAL A 63 -5.25 -31.25 10.01
N LYS A 64 -6.00 -30.25 10.45
CA LYS A 64 -5.83 -28.86 10.02
C LYS A 64 -4.73 -28.21 10.85
N PRO A 65 -3.74 -27.52 10.24
CA PRO A 65 -2.74 -26.82 10.99
C PRO A 65 -3.39 -25.69 11.80
N ALA A 66 -3.08 -25.64 13.09
CA ALA A 66 -3.59 -24.63 14.01
C ALA A 66 -3.07 -23.24 13.61
N GLN A 67 -3.94 -22.43 13.02
CA GLN A 67 -3.72 -21.00 12.90
C GLN A 67 -3.70 -20.40 14.32
N LYS A 68 -2.51 -20.07 14.82
CA LYS A 68 -2.39 -19.13 15.94
C LYS A 68 -2.92 -17.78 15.45
N LYS A 69 -4.11 -17.40 15.88
CA LYS A 69 -4.66 -16.06 15.66
C LYS A 69 -3.70 -15.06 16.31
N ALA A 70 -2.94 -14.36 15.50
CA ALA A 70 -2.25 -13.15 15.94
C ALA A 70 -3.30 -12.17 16.43
N THR A 71 -3.10 -11.61 17.61
CA THR A 71 -3.99 -10.62 18.21
C THR A 71 -4.02 -9.39 17.30
N PRO A 72 -5.17 -8.89 16.85
CA PRO A 72 -5.27 -7.81 15.83
C PRO A 72 -4.56 -6.49 16.20
N GLY A 73 -4.25 -6.28 17.48
CA GLY A 73 -3.64 -5.06 17.98
C GLY A 73 -2.17 -4.84 17.63
N LYS A 74 -1.40 -5.92 17.37
CA LYS A 74 0.06 -5.80 17.19
C LYS A 74 0.48 -5.53 15.74
N ILE A 75 -0.35 -5.87 14.77
CA ILE A 75 -0.08 -5.62 13.34
C ILE A 75 -0.41 -4.16 12.95
N ALA A 76 -1.36 -3.53 13.62
CA ALA A 76 -1.76 -2.16 13.33
C ALA A 76 -0.70 -1.10 13.71
N LEU A 77 0.23 -1.41 14.65
CA LEU A 77 1.29 -0.50 15.11
C LEU A 77 2.27 -0.13 14.00
N MET A 78 2.53 -1.08 13.12
CA MET A 78 3.43 -0.88 11.99
C MET A 78 2.81 -0.08 10.84
N VAL A 79 1.47 -0.05 10.75
CA VAL A 79 0.78 0.42 9.54
C VAL A 79 0.55 1.94 9.55
N THR A 80 0.29 2.58 10.69
CA THR A 80 -0.16 3.99 10.73
C THR A 80 0.96 5.03 10.56
N ALA A 81 2.22 4.71 10.94
CA ALA A 81 3.38 5.58 10.68
C ALA A 81 4.01 5.37 9.30
N ILE A 82 3.62 4.29 8.61
CA ILE A 82 4.27 3.73 7.43
C ILE A 82 3.52 4.04 6.13
N VAL A 83 2.23 4.34 6.17
CA VAL A 83 1.36 4.44 4.99
C VAL A 83 1.83 5.47 3.95
N LEU A 84 2.55 6.53 4.35
CA LEU A 84 3.11 7.52 3.41
C LEU A 84 4.47 7.12 2.79
N VAL A 85 5.18 6.15 3.39
CA VAL A 85 6.53 5.74 2.97
C VAL A 85 6.50 4.42 2.18
N ILE A 86 5.52 3.53 2.44
CA ILE A 86 5.46 2.18 1.88
C ILE A 86 5.26 2.16 0.36
N ALA A 87 4.49 3.07 -0.20
CA ALA A 87 4.21 3.07 -1.65
C ALA A 87 5.47 3.30 -2.51
N LEU A 88 6.49 3.98 -1.96
CA LEU A 88 7.74 4.29 -2.67
C LEU A 88 8.86 3.30 -2.40
N ILE A 89 8.99 2.79 -1.17
CA ILE A 89 10.03 1.81 -0.82
C ILE A 89 9.71 0.45 -1.45
N ALA A 90 8.44 0.02 -1.48
CA ALA A 90 8.04 -1.21 -2.16
C ALA A 90 8.35 -1.19 -3.67
N GLY A 91 8.21 -0.02 -4.32
CA GLY A 91 8.61 0.16 -5.72
C GLY A 91 10.12 0.12 -5.94
N LEU A 92 10.91 0.54 -4.95
CA LEU A 92 12.37 0.62 -5.04
C LEU A 92 13.07 -0.71 -4.72
N VAL A 93 12.50 -1.51 -3.82
CA VAL A 93 13.08 -2.82 -3.44
C VAL A 93 12.75 -3.91 -4.47
N LEU A 94 11.57 -3.85 -5.11
CA LEU A 94 11.13 -4.88 -6.07
C LEU A 94 11.78 -4.76 -7.45
N SER A 95 12.47 -3.68 -7.74
CA SER A 95 12.97 -3.37 -9.08
C SER A 95 14.37 -3.88 -9.39
N GLY A 96 15.09 -4.40 -8.41
CA GLY A 96 16.43 -4.97 -8.58
C GLY A 96 16.48 -6.49 -8.70
N THR A 97 15.35 -7.19 -8.53
CA THR A 97 15.35 -8.64 -8.48
C THR A 97 14.47 -9.20 -9.57
N ALA A 98 15.05 -10.05 -10.39
CA ALA A 98 14.29 -10.93 -11.29
C ALA A 98 13.19 -11.62 -10.46
N LYS A 99 11.95 -11.61 -10.98
CA LYS A 99 10.82 -12.34 -10.40
C LYS A 99 11.27 -13.77 -10.07
N PRO A 100 11.03 -14.26 -8.84
CA PRO A 100 11.43 -15.62 -8.50
C PRO A 100 10.67 -16.58 -9.43
N THR A 101 11.40 -17.26 -10.28
CA THR A 101 10.93 -18.51 -10.86
C THR A 101 10.69 -19.45 -9.69
N ALA A 102 9.54 -20.11 -9.67
CA ALA A 102 9.29 -21.18 -8.69
C ALA A 102 10.50 -22.13 -8.73
N PRO A 103 11.14 -22.42 -7.58
CA PRO A 103 12.34 -23.22 -7.59
C PRO A 103 11.99 -24.63 -8.06
N GLU A 104 12.47 -24.99 -9.26
CA GLU A 104 12.78 -26.36 -9.58
C GLU A 104 14.03 -26.71 -8.76
N GLU A 105 13.85 -27.56 -7.76
CA GLU A 105 14.83 -28.05 -6.79
C GLU A 105 15.30 -27.02 -5.73
N THR A 106 15.06 -27.39 -4.50
CA THR A 106 15.62 -26.73 -3.31
C THR A 106 17.15 -26.71 -3.41
N VAL A 107 17.69 -25.53 -3.72
CA VAL A 107 19.12 -25.27 -3.51
C VAL A 107 19.35 -25.45 -2.01
N PRO A 108 20.23 -26.35 -1.55
CA PRO A 108 20.48 -26.50 -0.13
C PRO A 108 21.01 -25.18 0.41
N VAL A 109 20.26 -24.58 1.34
CA VAL A 109 20.72 -23.40 2.09
C VAL A 109 21.97 -23.84 2.84
N PRO A 110 23.11 -23.14 2.71
CA PRO A 110 24.30 -23.43 3.48
C PRO A 110 23.97 -23.40 4.98
N THR A 111 24.17 -24.51 5.67
CA THR A 111 23.76 -24.70 7.07
C THR A 111 24.78 -24.21 8.09
N GLU A 112 25.93 -23.71 7.67
CA GLU A 112 26.96 -23.22 8.59
C GLU A 112 27.39 -21.79 8.23
N ILE A 113 27.04 -20.85 9.11
CA ILE A 113 27.65 -19.53 9.12
C ILE A 113 28.95 -19.67 9.91
N PRO A 114 30.13 -19.34 9.32
CA PRO A 114 31.39 -19.39 10.04
C PRO A 114 31.35 -18.45 11.27
N ALA A 115 31.93 -18.90 12.37
CA ALA A 115 31.97 -18.11 13.58
C ALA A 115 32.61 -16.73 13.33
N THR A 116 31.87 -15.69 13.68
CA THR A 116 32.25 -14.29 13.87
C THR A 116 33.50 -13.78 13.12
N VAL A 117 33.25 -13.26 11.93
CA VAL A 117 34.15 -12.28 11.29
C VAL A 117 33.78 -10.91 11.86
N PRO A 118 34.73 -10.02 12.19
CA PRO A 118 34.44 -8.66 12.63
C PRO A 118 33.59 -7.91 11.60
N ALA A 119 32.72 -7.01 12.07
CA ALA A 119 31.82 -6.23 11.23
C ALA A 119 32.53 -5.10 10.44
N ASP A 120 33.77 -5.24 10.11
CA ASP A 120 34.60 -4.30 9.33
C ASP A 120 34.60 -4.60 7.81
N GLY A 121 33.85 -5.63 7.41
CA GLY A 121 33.78 -6.04 6.01
C GLY A 121 32.69 -5.31 5.23
N ASN A 122 33.03 -4.98 3.98
CA ASN A 122 32.06 -4.48 3.02
C ASN A 122 31.02 -5.57 2.69
N PRO A 123 29.71 -5.32 2.74
CA PRO A 123 28.67 -6.27 2.33
C PRO A 123 28.81 -6.78 0.89
N ASP A 124 29.47 -6.01 0.02
CA ASP A 124 29.76 -6.41 -1.35
C ASP A 124 31.05 -7.25 -1.47
N ASP A 125 31.81 -7.44 -0.37
CA ASP A 125 32.98 -8.31 -0.34
C ASP A 125 32.54 -9.77 -0.14
N GLU A 126 32.90 -10.65 -1.05
CA GLU A 126 32.60 -12.11 -0.99
C GLU A 126 33.11 -12.78 0.30
N THR A 127 34.08 -12.16 0.97
CA THR A 127 34.66 -12.64 2.23
C THR A 127 33.96 -12.09 3.47
N CYS A 128 33.12 -11.07 3.34
CA CYS A 128 32.45 -10.43 4.45
C CYS A 128 31.25 -11.27 4.95
N LYS A 129 31.40 -11.86 6.14
CA LYS A 129 30.38 -12.65 6.84
C LYS A 129 30.26 -12.22 8.31
N GLY A 130 30.51 -10.95 8.59
CA GLY A 130 30.43 -10.39 9.94
C GLY A 130 28.99 -10.07 10.38
N THR A 131 28.84 -9.82 11.68
CA THR A 131 27.61 -9.27 12.26
C THR A 131 27.83 -7.82 12.66
N TYR A 132 26.78 -7.00 12.48
CA TYR A 132 26.73 -5.61 12.94
C TYR A 132 25.85 -5.46 14.20
N THR A 133 25.31 -6.58 14.71
CA THR A 133 24.47 -6.59 15.90
C THR A 133 25.31 -6.34 17.16
N VAL A 134 24.87 -5.36 17.94
CA VAL A 134 25.45 -5.00 19.23
C VAL A 134 24.38 -4.99 20.32
N THR A 135 24.82 -4.89 21.59
CA THR A 135 23.87 -4.69 22.70
C THR A 135 23.16 -3.32 22.62
N ASP A 136 22.02 -3.19 23.29
CA ASP A 136 21.29 -1.91 23.36
C ASP A 136 22.14 -0.77 23.93
N GLU A 137 23.00 -1.08 24.94
CA GLU A 137 23.92 -0.11 25.53
C GLU A 137 24.99 0.34 24.54
N GLU A 138 25.56 -0.57 23.77
CA GLU A 138 26.52 -0.25 22.73
C GLU A 138 25.89 0.52 21.58
N ALA A 139 24.67 0.13 21.13
CA ALA A 139 23.94 0.86 20.11
C ALA A 139 23.66 2.32 20.52
N LYS A 140 23.23 2.55 21.77
CA LYS A 140 23.05 3.89 22.35
C LYS A 140 24.38 4.65 22.45
N ALA A 141 25.45 4.00 22.89
CA ALA A 141 26.77 4.63 23.02
C ALA A 141 27.34 5.08 21.66
N ASN A 142 27.12 4.27 20.62
CA ASN A 142 27.60 4.50 19.27
C ASN A 142 26.64 5.30 18.38
N ALA A 143 25.47 5.70 18.88
CA ALA A 143 24.41 6.33 18.09
C ALA A 143 24.85 7.55 17.27
N LYS A 144 25.80 8.35 17.81
CA LYS A 144 26.32 9.56 17.16
C LYS A 144 27.55 9.33 16.28
N THR A 145 28.06 8.11 16.20
CA THR A 145 29.18 7.76 15.33
C THR A 145 28.74 7.86 13.87
N VAL A 146 29.48 8.63 13.06
CA VAL A 146 29.24 8.76 11.62
C VAL A 146 29.72 7.49 10.93
N VAL A 147 28.83 6.85 10.18
CA VAL A 147 29.09 5.56 9.51
C VAL A 147 29.05 5.65 8.00
N ALA A 148 28.48 6.73 7.44
CA ALA A 148 28.56 6.97 6.00
C ALA A 148 28.58 8.47 5.69
N THR A 149 29.14 8.83 4.53
CA THR A 149 29.20 10.22 4.03
C THR A 149 28.89 10.28 2.54
N ILE A 150 28.21 11.36 2.13
CA ILE A 150 27.92 11.72 0.73
C ILE A 150 28.12 13.23 0.61
N GLY A 151 29.25 13.69 0.09
CA GLY A 151 29.54 15.11 0.06
C GLY A 151 29.51 15.74 1.47
N GLU A 152 28.56 16.64 1.72
CA GLU A 152 28.34 17.25 3.03
C GLU A 152 27.38 16.48 3.93
N HIS A 153 26.67 15.48 3.40
CA HIS A 153 25.75 14.65 4.18
C HIS A 153 26.51 13.63 5.01
N THR A 154 26.09 13.46 6.24
CA THR A 154 26.60 12.43 7.15
C THR A 154 25.45 11.57 7.65
N LEU A 155 25.70 10.28 7.80
CA LEU A 155 24.79 9.32 8.40
C LEU A 155 25.41 8.79 9.69
N THR A 156 24.70 8.97 10.81
CA THR A 156 25.10 8.38 12.08
C THR A 156 24.46 7.00 12.27
N ASN A 157 24.96 6.20 13.22
CA ASN A 157 24.33 4.92 13.57
C ASN A 157 22.86 5.10 13.98
N GLY A 158 22.53 6.13 14.77
CA GLY A 158 21.14 6.41 15.17
C GLY A 158 20.23 6.67 13.97
N GLN A 159 20.70 7.46 13.01
CA GLN A 159 19.97 7.71 11.77
C GLN A 159 19.88 6.45 10.90
N LEU A 160 20.98 5.68 10.78
CA LEU A 160 21.00 4.42 10.04
C LEU A 160 19.95 3.43 10.55
N HIS A 161 19.72 3.36 11.87
CA HIS A 161 18.70 2.49 12.45
C HIS A 161 17.31 2.73 11.84
N ALA A 162 16.90 3.99 11.63
CA ALA A 162 15.61 4.29 11.01
C ALA A 162 15.54 3.72 9.58
N PHE A 163 16.56 3.96 8.75
CA PHE A 163 16.62 3.41 7.39
C PHE A 163 16.66 1.88 7.39
N TYR A 164 17.47 1.27 8.26
CA TYR A 164 17.64 -0.18 8.33
C TYR A 164 16.33 -0.88 8.69
N TRP A 165 15.75 -0.53 9.84
CA TRP A 165 14.55 -1.22 10.32
C TRP A 165 13.31 -0.92 9.50
N MET A 166 13.21 0.26 8.89
CA MET A 166 12.15 0.57 7.93
C MET A 166 12.25 -0.31 6.67
N ASN A 167 13.45 -0.55 6.15
CA ASN A 167 13.65 -1.48 5.03
C ASN A 167 13.28 -2.91 5.42
N VAL A 168 13.68 -3.39 6.61
CA VAL A 168 13.29 -4.71 7.12
C VAL A 168 11.77 -4.85 7.20
N GLN A 169 11.09 -3.90 7.84
CA GLN A 169 9.64 -3.93 8.02
C GLN A 169 8.89 -3.85 6.70
N SER A 170 9.34 -2.99 5.79
CA SER A 170 8.76 -2.87 4.45
C SER A 170 8.88 -4.17 3.66
N PHE A 171 10.06 -4.80 3.70
CA PHE A 171 10.28 -6.09 3.04
C PHE A 171 9.38 -7.18 3.63
N LEU A 172 9.33 -7.33 4.96
CA LEU A 172 8.50 -8.32 5.63
C LEU A 172 6.99 -8.14 5.37
N SER A 173 6.56 -6.91 5.15
CA SER A 173 5.16 -6.59 4.82
C SER A 173 4.84 -6.75 3.34
N SER A 174 5.85 -6.89 2.49
CA SER A 174 5.67 -7.05 1.04
C SER A 174 5.18 -8.46 0.67
N GLN A 175 4.58 -8.58 -0.50
CA GLN A 175 4.20 -9.89 -1.04
C GLN A 175 5.41 -10.80 -1.21
N TYR A 176 6.56 -10.24 -1.60
CA TYR A 176 7.80 -10.98 -1.77
C TYR A 176 8.39 -11.45 -0.45
N GLY A 177 8.40 -10.60 0.58
CA GLY A 177 8.81 -10.97 1.93
C GLY A 177 7.92 -12.08 2.51
N ASN A 178 6.61 -11.99 2.32
CA ASN A 178 5.67 -13.06 2.70
C ASN A 178 5.99 -14.38 1.97
N TYR A 179 6.33 -14.32 0.69
CA TYR A 179 6.78 -15.49 -0.08
C TYR A 179 8.05 -16.11 0.53
N MET A 180 9.07 -15.29 0.82
CA MET A 180 10.32 -15.76 1.43
C MET A 180 10.10 -16.41 2.79
N MET A 181 9.23 -15.85 3.62
CA MET A 181 8.84 -16.42 4.91
C MET A 181 8.07 -17.74 4.75
N TYR A 182 7.13 -17.79 3.82
CA TYR A 182 6.33 -19.00 3.56
C TYR A 182 7.18 -20.19 3.12
N TYR A 183 8.21 -19.96 2.29
CA TYR A 183 9.14 -21.00 1.84
C TYR A 183 10.32 -21.21 2.77
N GLY A 184 10.34 -20.59 3.95
CA GLY A 184 11.38 -20.79 4.98
C GLY A 184 12.76 -20.23 4.62
N GLN A 185 12.81 -19.30 3.65
CA GLN A 185 14.06 -18.64 3.23
C GLN A 185 14.41 -17.45 4.14
N LEU A 186 13.44 -16.93 4.87
CA LEU A 186 13.60 -15.91 5.89
C LEU A 186 12.71 -16.26 7.08
N ASP A 187 13.32 -16.37 8.27
CA ASP A 187 12.63 -16.61 9.54
C ASP A 187 12.76 -15.37 10.44
N TYR A 188 11.72 -14.53 10.46
CA TYR A 188 11.72 -13.29 11.25
C TYR A 188 11.77 -13.51 12.76
N THR A 189 11.62 -14.76 13.24
CA THR A 189 11.76 -15.12 14.65
C THR A 189 13.21 -15.37 15.06
N LYS A 190 14.13 -15.41 14.09
CA LYS A 190 15.56 -15.60 14.29
C LYS A 190 16.35 -14.34 13.96
N PRO A 191 17.53 -14.13 14.57
CA PRO A 191 18.39 -13.01 14.22
C PRO A 191 18.76 -13.00 12.73
N LEU A 192 18.68 -11.83 12.09
CA LEU A 192 18.94 -11.67 10.66
C LEU A 192 20.40 -11.90 10.26
N ASP A 193 21.33 -11.72 11.19
CA ASP A 193 22.78 -11.96 11.02
C ASP A 193 23.16 -13.43 11.11
N THR A 194 22.23 -14.30 11.49
CA THR A 194 22.43 -15.75 11.58
C THR A 194 21.86 -16.52 10.39
N GLN A 195 21.26 -15.84 9.44
CA GLN A 195 20.55 -16.45 8.30
C GLN A 195 21.18 -16.00 6.99
N ILE A 196 21.53 -16.95 6.12
CA ILE A 196 22.03 -16.65 4.78
C ILE A 196 20.90 -16.10 3.91
N SER A 197 21.17 -15.00 3.24
CA SER A 197 20.21 -14.38 2.31
C SER A 197 20.36 -14.99 0.92
N SER A 198 19.25 -15.42 0.34
CA SER A 198 19.17 -15.77 -1.08
C SER A 198 19.24 -14.55 -2.02
N MET A 199 19.17 -13.33 -1.47
CA MET A 199 19.24 -12.07 -2.21
C MET A 199 20.68 -11.61 -2.45
N LEU A 200 21.67 -12.24 -1.83
CA LEU A 200 23.09 -11.93 -2.00
C LEU A 200 23.84 -13.12 -2.63
N GLU A 201 24.39 -12.92 -3.80
CA GLU A 201 25.16 -13.96 -4.53
C GLU A 201 26.42 -14.40 -3.80
N ASN A 202 26.98 -13.54 -2.96
CA ASN A 202 28.18 -13.81 -2.18
C ASN A 202 27.94 -14.64 -0.91
N GLY A 203 26.68 -15.06 -0.64
CA GLY A 203 26.31 -15.84 0.55
C GLY A 203 26.30 -15.00 1.83
N GLY A 204 26.11 -13.71 1.74
CA GLY A 204 25.92 -12.81 2.89
C GLY A 204 24.61 -13.08 3.64
N THR A 205 24.47 -12.47 4.81
CA THR A 205 23.30 -12.65 5.68
C THR A 205 22.14 -11.72 5.29
N TRP A 206 20.95 -11.99 5.81
CA TRP A 206 19.82 -11.06 5.69
C TRP A 206 20.11 -9.71 6.33
N GLN A 207 20.89 -9.67 7.40
CA GLN A 207 21.34 -8.40 7.99
C GLN A 207 22.16 -7.57 6.98
N GLN A 208 23.09 -8.19 6.30
CA GLN A 208 23.93 -7.54 5.29
C GLN A 208 23.12 -7.08 4.09
N PHE A 209 22.15 -7.87 3.64
CA PHE A 209 21.23 -7.47 2.61
C PHE A 209 20.47 -6.20 2.99
N PHE A 210 19.82 -6.19 4.16
CA PHE A 210 19.07 -5.01 4.60
C PHE A 210 19.95 -3.80 4.91
N LEU A 211 21.18 -4.01 5.35
CA LEU A 211 22.15 -2.92 5.53
C LEU A 211 22.50 -2.26 4.19
N LYS A 212 22.76 -3.06 3.17
CA LYS A 212 23.00 -2.55 1.82
C LYS A 212 21.81 -1.76 1.29
N GLU A 213 20.59 -2.30 1.45
CA GLU A 213 19.37 -1.61 1.04
C GLU A 213 19.17 -0.30 1.82
N ALA A 214 19.42 -0.29 3.12
CA ALA A 214 19.31 0.93 3.94
C ALA A 214 20.28 2.03 3.52
N LEU A 215 21.54 1.69 3.27
CA LEU A 215 22.56 2.62 2.79
C LEU A 215 22.21 3.15 1.38
N THR A 216 21.76 2.29 0.48
CA THR A 216 21.31 2.66 -0.86
C THR A 216 20.09 3.57 -0.80
N THR A 217 19.14 3.29 0.08
CA THR A 217 17.95 4.12 0.31
C THR A 217 18.37 5.52 0.80
N TRP A 218 19.26 5.59 1.80
CA TRP A 218 19.77 6.85 2.27
C TRP A 218 20.47 7.66 1.15
N GLN A 219 21.30 7.01 0.35
CA GLN A 219 21.98 7.63 -0.80
C GLN A 219 20.98 8.22 -1.80
N LYS A 220 19.95 7.46 -2.17
CA LYS A 220 18.89 7.91 -3.08
C LYS A 220 18.16 9.13 -2.54
N TYR A 221 17.79 9.10 -1.25
CA TYR A 221 17.06 10.21 -0.65
C TYR A 221 17.91 11.46 -0.40
N CYS A 222 19.20 11.33 -0.10
CA CYS A 222 20.11 12.47 -0.11
C CYS A 222 20.15 13.14 -1.49
N ALA A 223 20.32 12.34 -2.54
CA ALA A 223 20.35 12.83 -3.89
C ALA A 223 19.04 13.52 -4.31
N LEU A 224 17.90 12.91 -4.00
CA LEU A 224 16.56 13.45 -4.29
C LEU A 224 16.30 14.75 -3.52
N ALA A 225 16.63 14.79 -2.22
CA ALA A 225 16.43 15.97 -1.38
C ALA A 225 17.30 17.16 -1.83
N ASP A 226 18.56 16.90 -2.20
CA ASP A 226 19.42 17.94 -2.77
C ASP A 226 18.86 18.49 -4.08
N LYS A 227 18.34 17.63 -4.95
CA LYS A 227 17.69 18.05 -6.20
C LYS A 227 16.42 18.86 -5.93
N ALA A 228 15.63 18.46 -4.93
CA ALA A 228 14.46 19.23 -4.49
C ALA A 228 14.88 20.65 -4.04
N GLN A 229 15.93 20.73 -3.20
CA GLN A 229 16.47 22.02 -2.74
C GLN A 229 17.03 22.86 -3.90
N GLN A 230 17.81 22.26 -4.82
CA GLN A 230 18.33 22.93 -6.01
C GLN A 230 17.21 23.45 -6.93
N ALA A 231 16.08 22.75 -6.97
CA ALA A 231 14.88 23.14 -7.72
C ALA A 231 14.03 24.20 -6.97
N GLY A 232 14.44 24.63 -5.76
CA GLY A 232 13.68 25.59 -4.95
C GLY A 232 12.38 25.02 -4.38
N MET A 233 12.26 23.68 -4.24
CA MET A 233 11.10 23.06 -3.62
C MET A 233 11.15 23.27 -2.11
N GLU A 234 10.04 23.71 -1.55
CA GLU A 234 9.88 23.93 -0.11
C GLU A 234 8.78 23.00 0.44
N LEU A 235 8.80 22.74 1.74
CA LEU A 235 7.72 22.03 2.41
C LEU A 235 6.44 22.85 2.32
N THR A 236 5.32 22.19 2.07
CA THR A 236 4.01 22.81 2.22
C THR A 236 3.68 23.05 3.69
N GLU A 237 2.69 23.88 3.99
CA GLU A 237 2.23 24.10 5.36
C GLU A 237 1.74 22.78 6.03
N GLU A 238 1.15 21.87 5.26
CA GLU A 238 0.68 20.58 5.74
C GLU A 238 1.85 19.63 6.05
N GLU A 239 2.85 19.55 5.17
CA GLU A 239 4.06 18.76 5.39
C GLU A 239 4.85 19.28 6.60
N GLN A 240 4.99 20.61 6.71
CA GLN A 240 5.64 21.22 7.88
C GLN A 240 4.87 20.91 9.16
N LYS A 241 3.55 21.07 9.17
CA LYS A 241 2.70 20.73 10.32
C LYS A 241 2.79 19.26 10.70
N MET A 242 2.90 18.36 9.71
CA MET A 242 3.08 16.93 9.95
C MET A 242 4.41 16.66 10.67
N LEU A 243 5.50 17.29 10.20
CA LEU A 243 6.82 17.17 10.83
C LEU A 243 6.85 17.79 12.25
N ASP A 244 6.25 18.95 12.42
CA ASP A 244 6.18 19.65 13.72
C ASP A 244 5.32 18.87 14.75
N GLY A 245 4.27 18.19 14.29
CA GLY A 245 3.40 17.35 15.13
C GLY A 245 3.88 15.92 15.34
N MET A 246 5.05 15.55 14.82
CA MET A 246 5.53 14.16 14.82
C MET A 246 5.70 13.58 16.22
N GLU A 247 6.29 14.34 17.17
CA GLU A 247 6.50 13.89 18.55
C GLU A 247 5.16 13.59 19.23
N GLU A 248 4.16 14.47 19.08
CA GLU A 248 2.81 14.28 19.63
C GLU A 248 2.14 13.02 19.04
N ASN A 249 2.25 12.83 17.73
CA ASN A 249 1.71 11.66 17.05
C ASN A 249 2.41 10.35 17.49
N LEU A 250 3.73 10.37 17.64
CA LEU A 250 4.48 9.22 18.13
C LEU A 250 4.13 8.91 19.59
N LEU A 251 3.94 9.94 20.43
CA LEU A 251 3.52 9.74 21.82
C LEU A 251 2.11 9.16 21.91
N ALA A 252 1.17 9.65 21.10
CA ALA A 252 -0.18 9.09 21.02
C ALA A 252 -0.16 7.61 20.57
N ASN A 253 0.69 7.27 19.61
CA ASN A 253 0.91 5.89 19.20
C ASN A 253 1.52 5.05 20.33
N ALA A 254 2.55 5.52 21.01
CA ALA A 254 3.14 4.83 22.16
C ALA A 254 2.07 4.48 23.21
N GLN A 255 1.25 5.46 23.59
CA GLN A 255 0.17 5.29 24.57
C GLN A 255 -0.89 4.30 24.10
N TYR A 256 -1.27 4.33 22.82
CA TYR A 256 -2.22 3.37 22.24
C TYR A 256 -1.75 1.91 22.41
N TYR A 257 -0.45 1.70 22.36
CA TYR A 257 0.17 0.37 22.54
C TYR A 257 0.64 0.07 23.95
N GLY A 258 0.33 0.95 24.90
CA GLY A 258 0.68 0.77 26.31
C GLY A 258 2.15 1.02 26.61
N LEU A 259 2.86 1.75 25.73
CA LEU A 259 4.24 2.20 25.95
C LEU A 259 4.21 3.57 26.65
N GLU A 260 5.23 3.83 27.49
CA GLU A 260 5.25 5.03 28.33
C GLU A 260 5.82 6.27 27.63
N SER A 261 6.59 6.08 26.54
CA SER A 261 7.32 7.18 25.90
C SER A 261 7.57 6.95 24.41
N VAL A 262 7.91 8.05 23.72
CA VAL A 262 8.39 8.02 22.32
C VAL A 262 9.70 7.21 22.21
N GLU A 263 10.58 7.29 23.21
CA GLU A 263 11.83 6.53 23.22
C GLU A 263 11.57 5.01 23.22
N GLU A 264 10.60 4.54 24.01
CA GLU A 264 10.20 3.14 24.01
C GLU A 264 9.61 2.70 22.68
N LEU A 265 8.77 3.55 22.07
CA LEU A 265 8.21 3.26 20.75
C LEU A 265 9.31 3.18 19.69
N LEU A 266 10.25 4.14 19.66
CA LEU A 266 11.38 4.12 18.72
C LEU A 266 12.29 2.92 18.96
N LYS A 267 12.60 2.61 20.22
CA LYS A 267 13.34 1.39 20.55
C LYS A 267 12.66 0.14 20.03
N HIS A 268 11.34 0.06 20.16
CA HIS A 268 10.55 -1.07 19.67
C HIS A 268 10.59 -1.17 18.13
N ASN A 269 10.47 -0.06 17.44
CA ASN A 269 10.30 -0.04 15.97
C ASN A 269 11.62 0.01 15.19
N VAL A 270 12.60 0.76 15.70
CA VAL A 270 13.85 1.04 14.98
C VAL A 270 15.12 0.75 15.80
N GLY A 271 14.97 0.14 16.97
CA GLY A 271 16.10 -0.27 17.81
C GLY A 271 16.58 0.81 18.79
N ALA A 272 17.39 0.39 19.78
CA ALA A 272 17.82 1.22 20.89
C ALA A 272 18.80 2.34 20.51
N GLY A 273 19.37 2.33 19.30
CA GLY A 273 20.34 3.33 18.83
C GLY A 273 19.72 4.61 18.28
N ALA A 274 18.43 4.60 17.91
CA ALA A 274 17.75 5.77 17.35
C ALA A 274 17.05 6.60 18.45
N ASN A 275 16.97 7.91 18.23
CA ASN A 275 16.18 8.84 19.03
C ASN A 275 15.23 9.67 18.14
N LEU A 276 14.48 10.59 18.73
CA LEU A 276 13.50 11.42 18.00
C LEU A 276 14.16 12.28 16.92
N ASP A 277 15.33 12.86 17.16
CA ASP A 277 16.04 13.69 16.19
C ASP A 277 16.50 12.86 14.98
N ASP A 278 16.98 11.62 15.22
CA ASP A 278 17.39 10.69 14.16
C ASP A 278 16.19 10.28 13.30
N TYR A 279 15.05 10.02 13.93
CA TYR A 279 13.80 9.70 13.23
C TYR A 279 13.25 10.92 12.46
N ALA A 280 13.34 12.12 13.04
CA ALA A 280 12.95 13.38 12.38
C ALA A 280 13.81 13.68 11.15
N TYR A 281 15.13 13.44 11.25
CA TYR A 281 16.03 13.53 10.09
C TYR A 281 15.57 12.58 8.96
N PHE A 282 15.32 11.32 9.28
CA PHE A 282 14.79 10.34 8.32
C PHE A 282 13.51 10.84 7.65
N GLN A 283 12.51 11.24 8.42
CA GLN A 283 11.21 11.69 7.89
C GLN A 283 11.35 12.93 7.00
N LYS A 284 12.13 13.91 7.41
CA LYS A 284 12.36 15.14 6.63
C LYS A 284 13.06 14.84 5.30
N LEU A 285 14.05 13.95 5.32
CA LEU A 285 14.78 13.56 4.11
C LEU A 285 13.84 12.87 3.11
N ILE A 286 12.98 11.97 3.61
CA ILE A 286 11.98 11.26 2.79
C ILE A 286 10.98 12.25 2.18
N VAL A 287 10.40 13.15 2.98
CA VAL A 287 9.40 14.11 2.49
C VAL A 287 10.01 15.00 1.40
N MET A 288 11.19 15.54 1.63
CA MET A 288 11.86 16.39 0.63
C MET A 288 12.25 15.61 -0.63
N GLY A 289 12.75 14.41 -0.48
CA GLY A 289 13.11 13.55 -1.61
C GLY A 289 11.91 13.18 -2.46
N ASN A 290 10.79 12.84 -1.83
CA ASN A 290 9.55 12.49 -2.53
C ASN A 290 9.03 13.64 -3.40
N LYS A 291 9.16 14.90 -2.99
CA LYS A 291 8.73 16.04 -3.82
C LYS A 291 9.45 16.07 -5.17
N TYR A 292 10.74 15.84 -5.18
CA TYR A 292 11.50 15.79 -6.42
C TYR A 292 11.21 14.50 -7.21
N TYR A 293 11.12 13.37 -6.51
CA TYR A 293 10.79 12.10 -7.13
C TYR A 293 9.43 12.18 -7.86
N ASP A 294 8.39 12.67 -7.21
CA ASP A 294 7.05 12.79 -7.80
C ASP A 294 7.04 13.74 -9.02
N ALA A 295 7.78 14.84 -8.93
CA ALA A 295 7.93 15.79 -10.03
C ALA A 295 8.68 15.18 -11.24
N GLU A 296 9.67 14.32 -11.02
CA GLU A 296 10.39 13.63 -12.10
C GLU A 296 9.56 12.43 -12.62
N TYR A 297 8.93 11.66 -11.74
CA TYR A 297 8.04 10.57 -12.12
C TYR A 297 6.89 11.05 -13.03
N ALA A 298 6.30 12.21 -12.72
CA ALA A 298 5.26 12.82 -13.53
C ALA A 298 5.68 13.20 -14.97
N LYS A 299 7.00 13.34 -15.22
CA LYS A 299 7.56 13.59 -16.55
C LYS A 299 7.80 12.32 -17.36
N LEU A 300 7.84 11.16 -16.68
CA LEU A 300 8.00 9.89 -17.37
C LEU A 300 6.78 9.61 -18.23
N SER A 301 7.01 9.18 -19.43
CA SER A 301 5.98 8.86 -20.39
C SER A 301 6.32 7.56 -21.14
N TYR A 302 5.32 6.98 -21.73
CA TYR A 302 5.46 5.82 -22.61
C TYR A 302 4.42 5.93 -23.73
N THR A 303 4.72 5.29 -24.85
CA THR A 303 3.79 5.12 -25.96
C THR A 303 3.27 3.67 -25.97
N GLN A 304 2.22 3.41 -26.74
CA GLN A 304 1.75 2.03 -26.96
C GLN A 304 2.84 1.13 -27.58
N GLU A 305 3.66 1.70 -28.47
CA GLU A 305 4.79 1.00 -29.07
C GLU A 305 5.85 0.64 -28.04
N ASP A 306 6.11 1.52 -27.04
CA ASP A 306 7.02 1.22 -25.92
C ASP A 306 6.51 0.03 -25.10
N LEU A 307 5.20 -0.03 -24.81
CA LEU A 307 4.60 -1.14 -24.06
C LEU A 307 4.69 -2.46 -24.82
N GLU A 308 4.37 -2.45 -26.12
CA GLU A 308 4.45 -3.65 -26.97
C GLU A 308 5.90 -4.16 -27.09
N ALA A 309 6.86 -3.25 -27.26
CA ALA A 309 8.28 -3.59 -27.32
C ALA A 309 8.77 -4.15 -25.97
N PHE A 310 8.35 -3.55 -24.87
CA PHE A 310 8.70 -4.00 -23.52
C PHE A 310 8.11 -5.37 -23.22
N PHE A 311 6.83 -5.59 -23.52
CA PHE A 311 6.18 -6.87 -23.37
C PHE A 311 6.90 -7.97 -24.21
N THR A 312 7.19 -7.68 -25.47
CA THR A 312 7.86 -8.63 -26.37
C THR A 312 9.26 -8.98 -25.88
N LYS A 313 10.01 -8.01 -25.37
CA LYS A 313 11.33 -8.22 -24.76
C LYS A 313 11.27 -9.18 -23.57
N ASN A 314 10.17 -9.15 -22.80
CA ASN A 314 9.99 -9.90 -21.56
C ASN A 314 8.90 -11.01 -21.67
N GLU A 315 8.53 -11.42 -22.90
CA GLU A 315 7.40 -12.34 -23.17
C GLU A 315 7.52 -13.69 -22.45
N GLU A 316 8.74 -14.23 -22.34
CA GLU A 316 8.98 -15.48 -21.63
C GLU A 316 8.63 -15.36 -20.13
N MET A 317 9.06 -14.28 -19.49
CA MET A 317 8.75 -13.98 -18.08
C MET A 317 7.24 -13.83 -17.86
N TYR A 318 6.56 -13.10 -18.74
CA TYR A 318 5.11 -12.91 -18.65
C TYR A 318 4.36 -14.22 -18.87
N SER A 319 4.76 -15.02 -19.84
CA SER A 319 4.14 -16.33 -20.13
C SER A 319 4.26 -17.31 -18.97
N GLN A 320 5.43 -17.37 -18.31
CA GLN A 320 5.64 -18.19 -17.11
C GLN A 320 4.73 -17.76 -15.96
N SER A 321 4.28 -16.50 -15.94
CA SER A 321 3.34 -15.95 -14.98
C SER A 321 1.88 -16.04 -15.43
N GLY A 322 1.60 -16.71 -16.55
CA GLY A 322 0.25 -16.84 -17.12
C GLY A 322 -0.29 -15.55 -17.74
N ILE A 323 0.57 -14.55 -17.97
CA ILE A 323 0.19 -13.28 -18.59
C ILE A 323 0.37 -13.40 -20.10
N THR A 324 -0.76 -13.37 -20.83
CA THR A 324 -0.81 -13.46 -22.27
C THR A 324 -1.50 -12.25 -22.88
N LYS A 325 -1.39 -12.08 -24.22
CA LYS A 325 -2.04 -10.97 -24.92
C LYS A 325 -3.57 -11.05 -24.95
N ASP A 326 -4.15 -12.22 -24.72
CA ASP A 326 -5.59 -12.45 -24.89
C ASP A 326 -6.42 -12.14 -23.64
N GLY A 327 -5.79 -12.04 -22.45
CA GLY A 327 -6.47 -11.71 -21.20
C GLY A 327 -6.77 -10.23 -21.07
N LYS A 328 -7.91 -9.91 -20.42
CA LYS A 328 -8.25 -8.51 -20.05
C LYS A 328 -8.70 -8.42 -18.61
N TYR A 329 -8.41 -7.29 -17.98
CA TYR A 329 -9.09 -6.80 -16.78
C TYR A 329 -10.26 -5.91 -17.20
N VAL A 330 -11.32 -5.90 -16.39
CA VAL A 330 -12.43 -4.97 -16.55
C VAL A 330 -12.61 -4.13 -15.29
N ASN A 331 -13.01 -2.87 -15.48
CA ASN A 331 -13.43 -1.98 -14.43
C ASN A 331 -14.93 -1.77 -14.56
N VAL A 332 -15.66 -1.97 -13.47
CA VAL A 332 -17.11 -1.87 -13.46
C VAL A 332 -17.59 -1.17 -12.20
N ARG A 333 -18.70 -0.43 -12.30
CA ARG A 333 -19.46 0.00 -11.13
C ARG A 333 -20.72 -0.82 -11.01
N HIS A 334 -21.12 -1.10 -9.78
CA HIS A 334 -22.38 -1.75 -9.53
C HIS A 334 -23.12 -1.19 -8.32
N ILE A 335 -24.44 -1.37 -8.32
CA ILE A 335 -25.30 -1.09 -7.17
C ILE A 335 -26.01 -2.39 -6.84
N LEU A 336 -25.70 -2.95 -5.67
CA LEU A 336 -26.33 -4.19 -5.21
C LEU A 336 -27.60 -3.89 -4.41
N PHE A 337 -28.66 -4.60 -4.73
CA PHE A 337 -29.85 -4.75 -3.89
C PHE A 337 -30.01 -6.20 -3.49
N VAL A 338 -30.08 -6.44 -2.18
CA VAL A 338 -30.32 -7.77 -1.58
C VAL A 338 -31.81 -7.92 -1.34
N PRO A 339 -32.45 -9.06 -1.65
CA PRO A 339 -33.85 -9.27 -1.30
C PRO A 339 -34.08 -9.11 0.21
N GLU A 340 -35.19 -8.47 0.59
CA GLU A 340 -35.53 -8.27 2.01
C GLU A 340 -36.49 -9.38 2.47
N GLY A 341 -36.37 -9.78 3.74
CA GLY A 341 -37.15 -10.88 4.31
C GLY A 341 -36.35 -12.18 4.24
N GLY A 342 -36.98 -13.21 3.67
CA GLY A 342 -36.37 -14.52 3.52
C GLY A 342 -36.47 -15.39 4.77
N THR A 343 -36.23 -16.67 4.57
CA THR A 343 -36.20 -17.68 5.63
C THR A 343 -34.77 -18.24 5.73
N ALA A 344 -34.16 -18.09 6.89
CA ALA A 344 -32.87 -18.68 7.16
C ALA A 344 -33.00 -20.20 7.39
N ASP A 345 -32.15 -20.96 6.72
CA ASP A 345 -31.96 -22.38 7.00
C ASP A 345 -30.98 -22.51 8.18
N GLU A 346 -31.46 -23.04 9.30
CA GLU A 346 -30.66 -23.17 10.52
C GLU A 346 -29.47 -24.14 10.38
N ALA A 347 -29.53 -25.09 9.42
CA ALA A 347 -28.48 -26.08 9.23
C ALA A 347 -27.36 -25.58 8.32
N THR A 348 -27.69 -24.76 7.32
CA THR A 348 -26.70 -24.25 6.32
C THR A 348 -26.34 -22.78 6.51
N GLY A 349 -27.13 -22.03 7.28
CA GLY A 349 -26.99 -20.58 7.43
C GLY A 349 -27.37 -19.79 6.17
N GLN A 350 -27.92 -20.46 5.14
CA GLN A 350 -28.36 -19.82 3.92
C GLN A 350 -29.76 -19.23 4.06
N THR A 351 -29.98 -18.04 3.51
CA THR A 351 -31.32 -17.44 3.46
C THR A 351 -31.95 -17.71 2.09
N THR A 352 -33.15 -18.24 2.10
CA THR A 352 -33.97 -18.44 0.88
C THR A 352 -35.04 -17.35 0.81
N TYR A 353 -35.34 -16.88 -0.39
CA TYR A 353 -36.28 -15.80 -0.64
C TYR A 353 -37.40 -16.29 -1.56
N SER A 354 -38.60 -15.80 -1.31
CA SER A 354 -39.80 -16.08 -2.14
C SER A 354 -39.70 -15.35 -3.49
N GLU A 355 -40.54 -15.73 -4.44
CA GLU A 355 -40.63 -15.05 -5.74
C GLU A 355 -41.08 -13.60 -5.59
N GLU A 356 -41.93 -13.28 -4.61
CA GLU A 356 -42.35 -11.90 -4.32
C GLU A 356 -41.21 -11.05 -3.78
N GLU A 357 -40.38 -11.61 -2.88
CA GLU A 357 -39.20 -10.90 -2.33
C GLU A 357 -38.15 -10.62 -3.43
N TRP A 358 -37.91 -11.58 -4.32
CA TRP A 358 -37.06 -11.39 -5.50
C TRP A 358 -37.62 -10.34 -6.46
N ALA A 359 -38.95 -10.35 -6.73
CA ALA A 359 -39.60 -9.39 -7.58
C ALA A 359 -39.53 -7.96 -6.99
N ALA A 360 -39.69 -7.82 -5.68
CA ALA A 360 -39.52 -6.52 -5.01
C ALA A 360 -38.08 -6.00 -5.11
N CYS A 361 -37.09 -6.88 -4.96
CA CYS A 361 -35.68 -6.55 -5.13
C CYS A 361 -35.37 -6.11 -6.58
N GLN A 362 -35.90 -6.82 -7.56
CA GLN A 362 -35.77 -6.46 -8.98
C GLN A 362 -36.34 -5.05 -9.25
N THR A 363 -37.52 -4.76 -8.71
CA THR A 363 -38.16 -3.44 -8.88
C THR A 363 -37.28 -2.33 -8.33
N LYS A 364 -36.63 -2.52 -7.18
CA LYS A 364 -35.67 -1.53 -6.63
C LYS A 364 -34.49 -1.28 -7.59
N ALA A 365 -33.94 -2.35 -8.17
CA ALA A 365 -32.84 -2.24 -9.14
C ALA A 365 -33.30 -1.51 -10.43
N GLU A 366 -34.51 -1.82 -10.94
CA GLU A 366 -35.09 -1.15 -12.09
C GLU A 366 -35.36 0.34 -11.82
N ASP A 367 -35.88 0.68 -10.65
CA ASP A 367 -36.14 2.06 -10.25
C ASP A 367 -34.86 2.90 -10.22
N VAL A 368 -33.78 2.33 -9.68
CA VAL A 368 -32.48 3.04 -9.62
C VAL A 368 -31.85 3.16 -11.01
N LEU A 369 -31.94 2.15 -11.84
CA LEU A 369 -31.50 2.26 -13.23
C LEU A 369 -32.29 3.35 -13.98
N ASN A 370 -33.62 3.39 -13.82
CA ASN A 370 -34.49 4.41 -14.42
C ASN A 370 -34.18 5.81 -13.87
N MET A 371 -33.84 5.93 -12.57
CA MET A 371 -33.40 7.19 -11.97
C MET A 371 -32.10 7.70 -12.63
N TRP A 372 -31.13 6.82 -12.83
CA TRP A 372 -29.90 7.17 -13.52
C TRP A 372 -30.14 7.56 -14.99
N LEU A 373 -30.98 6.78 -15.70
CA LEU A 373 -31.35 7.04 -17.09
C LEU A 373 -32.12 8.36 -17.28
N ALA A 374 -32.85 8.81 -16.25
CA ALA A 374 -33.51 10.12 -16.25
C ALA A 374 -32.56 11.29 -15.94
N GLY A 375 -31.34 10.99 -15.46
CA GLY A 375 -30.32 11.97 -15.06
C GLY A 375 -29.25 12.23 -16.12
N ALA A 376 -28.01 12.44 -15.64
CA ALA A 376 -26.83 12.78 -16.46
C ALA A 376 -26.30 11.62 -17.32
N GLN A 377 -26.64 10.39 -16.99
CA GLN A 377 -26.24 9.15 -17.70
C GLN A 377 -24.72 9.03 -17.91
N ASN A 378 -23.93 9.46 -16.93
CA ASN A 378 -22.49 9.34 -16.95
C ASN A 378 -21.98 8.57 -15.73
N GLU A 379 -20.69 8.20 -15.72
CA GLU A 379 -20.06 7.44 -14.65
C GLU A 379 -20.16 8.13 -13.30
N GLU A 380 -19.95 9.45 -13.25
CA GLU A 380 -19.99 10.23 -12.00
C GLU A 380 -21.38 10.18 -11.34
N SER A 381 -22.44 10.32 -12.14
CA SER A 381 -23.83 10.22 -11.64
C SER A 381 -24.17 8.79 -11.19
N PHE A 382 -23.60 7.77 -11.83
CA PHE A 382 -23.75 6.37 -11.40
C PHE A 382 -23.03 6.14 -10.06
N ALA A 383 -21.79 6.62 -9.94
CA ALA A 383 -21.00 6.54 -8.71
C ALA A 383 -21.72 7.20 -7.52
N ALA A 384 -22.32 8.37 -7.73
CA ALA A 384 -23.09 9.06 -6.69
C ALA A 384 -24.29 8.22 -6.21
N LEU A 385 -25.03 7.59 -7.13
CA LEU A 385 -26.14 6.68 -6.79
C LEU A 385 -25.63 5.43 -6.08
N ALA A 386 -24.50 4.86 -6.52
CA ALA A 386 -23.89 3.70 -5.88
C ALA A 386 -23.48 4.01 -4.44
N THR A 387 -22.81 5.14 -4.19
CA THR A 387 -22.45 5.57 -2.82
C THR A 387 -23.66 5.69 -1.92
N ALA A 388 -24.79 6.19 -2.46
CA ALA A 388 -25.99 6.47 -1.68
C ALA A 388 -26.85 5.22 -1.44
N MET A 389 -26.88 4.25 -2.37
CA MET A 389 -27.94 3.24 -2.44
C MET A 389 -27.44 1.79 -2.47
N THR A 390 -26.16 1.52 -2.74
CA THR A 390 -25.69 0.13 -2.78
C THR A 390 -25.75 -0.51 -1.41
N GLN A 391 -26.11 -1.79 -1.38
CA GLN A 391 -26.03 -2.65 -0.21
C GLN A 391 -24.75 -3.51 -0.22
N ASP A 392 -23.79 -3.21 -1.13
CA ASP A 392 -22.47 -3.81 -1.12
C ASP A 392 -21.49 -2.96 -0.30
N PRO A 393 -21.10 -3.43 0.93
CA PRO A 393 -20.20 -2.66 1.77
C PRO A 393 -18.77 -2.59 1.21
N GLY A 394 -18.41 -3.50 0.31
CA GLY A 394 -17.06 -3.57 -0.29
C GLY A 394 -16.78 -2.45 -1.27
N SER A 395 -17.80 -1.95 -1.97
CA SER A 395 -17.66 -0.93 -3.01
C SER A 395 -18.40 0.37 -2.73
N GLN A 396 -19.15 0.48 -1.62
CA GLN A 396 -19.96 1.66 -1.32
C GLN A 396 -19.12 2.96 -1.29
N GLN A 397 -17.98 2.94 -0.62
CA GLN A 397 -17.12 4.13 -0.46
C GLN A 397 -16.42 4.54 -1.77
N THR A 398 -16.28 3.61 -2.71
CA THR A 398 -15.69 3.85 -4.03
C THR A 398 -16.74 4.17 -5.11
N GLY A 399 -18.00 4.36 -4.70
CA GLY A 399 -19.10 4.60 -5.65
C GLY A 399 -19.42 3.37 -6.49
N GLY A 400 -19.40 2.19 -5.87
CA GLY A 400 -19.69 0.91 -6.50
C GLY A 400 -18.58 0.37 -7.41
N LEU A 401 -17.36 0.93 -7.37
CA LEU A 401 -16.27 0.58 -8.28
C LEU A 401 -15.55 -0.70 -7.84
N TYR A 402 -15.43 -1.64 -8.78
CA TYR A 402 -14.49 -2.74 -8.78
C TYR A 402 -13.49 -2.53 -9.93
N GLU A 403 -12.21 -2.45 -9.58
CA GLU A 403 -11.12 -2.26 -10.52
C GLU A 403 -10.34 -3.55 -10.77
N ASN A 404 -9.84 -3.70 -12.00
CA ASN A 404 -8.97 -4.80 -12.39
C ASN A 404 -9.59 -6.18 -12.11
N VAL A 405 -10.89 -6.31 -12.35
CA VAL A 405 -11.59 -7.59 -12.21
C VAL A 405 -11.07 -8.55 -13.28
N ALA A 406 -10.55 -9.71 -12.85
CA ALA A 406 -10.14 -10.79 -13.74
C ALA A 406 -11.33 -11.71 -14.05
N GLN A 407 -11.30 -12.34 -15.23
CA GLN A 407 -12.31 -13.30 -15.61
C GLN A 407 -12.31 -14.50 -14.63
N GLY A 408 -13.50 -14.88 -14.17
CA GLY A 408 -13.70 -15.95 -13.20
C GLY A 408 -13.53 -15.52 -11.74
N GLN A 409 -13.24 -14.25 -11.46
CA GLN A 409 -13.12 -13.71 -10.11
C GLN A 409 -14.47 -13.47 -9.44
N MET A 410 -15.48 -13.11 -10.23
CA MET A 410 -16.82 -12.81 -9.75
C MET A 410 -17.77 -14.01 -9.92
N VAL A 411 -18.96 -13.92 -9.32
CA VAL A 411 -20.01 -14.93 -9.55
C VAL A 411 -20.39 -15.00 -11.02
N PRO A 412 -20.78 -16.18 -11.54
CA PRO A 412 -20.86 -16.44 -12.97
C PRO A 412 -21.69 -15.44 -13.77
N GLU A 413 -22.83 -15.01 -13.25
CA GLU A 413 -23.74 -14.11 -13.96
C GLU A 413 -23.16 -12.68 -14.07
N PHE A 414 -22.46 -12.23 -13.02
CA PHE A 414 -21.76 -10.96 -13.00
C PHE A 414 -20.55 -11.01 -13.96
N ASP A 415 -19.78 -12.10 -13.90
CA ASP A 415 -18.61 -12.33 -14.76
C ASP A 415 -19.00 -12.35 -16.24
N VAL A 416 -20.03 -13.11 -16.62
CA VAL A 416 -20.54 -13.17 -18.01
C VAL A 416 -20.94 -11.79 -18.51
N TRP A 417 -21.58 -10.98 -17.67
CA TRP A 417 -21.93 -9.61 -18.08
C TRP A 417 -20.70 -8.73 -18.30
N CYS A 418 -19.70 -8.82 -17.43
CA CYS A 418 -18.48 -8.02 -17.49
C CYS A 418 -17.60 -8.37 -18.69
N PHE A 419 -17.50 -9.66 -19.04
CA PHE A 419 -16.58 -10.15 -20.05
C PHE A 419 -17.22 -10.43 -21.41
N ASP A 420 -18.45 -9.96 -21.64
CA ASP A 420 -19.04 -9.93 -22.98
C ASP A 420 -18.11 -9.14 -23.93
N GLU A 421 -17.74 -9.75 -25.05
CA GLU A 421 -16.82 -9.13 -26.03
C GLU A 421 -17.37 -7.86 -26.67
N ALA A 422 -18.71 -7.71 -26.72
CA ALA A 422 -19.36 -6.53 -27.26
C ALA A 422 -19.44 -5.36 -26.26
N ARG A 423 -19.02 -5.57 -25.00
CA ARG A 423 -19.15 -4.58 -23.92
C ARG A 423 -18.31 -3.34 -24.19
N GLN A 424 -18.93 -2.17 -24.04
CA GLN A 424 -18.30 -0.87 -24.24
C GLN A 424 -18.47 0.02 -23.01
N THR A 425 -17.57 0.99 -22.86
CA THR A 425 -17.68 2.03 -21.82
C THR A 425 -19.04 2.73 -21.87
N GLY A 426 -19.73 2.80 -20.74
CA GLY A 426 -21.07 3.34 -20.62
C GLY A 426 -22.19 2.31 -20.76
N ASP A 427 -21.90 1.07 -21.16
CA ASP A 427 -22.88 -0.01 -21.14
C ASP A 427 -23.37 -0.25 -19.73
N HIS A 428 -24.67 -0.47 -19.60
CA HIS A 428 -25.33 -0.65 -18.32
C HIS A 428 -26.43 -1.72 -18.42
N GLY A 429 -26.84 -2.21 -17.28
CA GLY A 429 -27.88 -3.25 -17.24
C GLY A 429 -28.15 -3.73 -15.84
N ILE A 430 -29.01 -4.74 -15.73
CA ILE A 430 -29.32 -5.39 -14.45
C ILE A 430 -28.93 -6.87 -14.57
N VAL A 431 -28.19 -7.33 -13.56
CA VAL A 431 -27.76 -8.73 -13.43
C VAL A 431 -28.31 -9.30 -12.14
N LYS A 432 -28.98 -10.46 -12.23
CA LYS A 432 -29.38 -11.25 -11.06
C LYS A 432 -28.29 -12.24 -10.70
N THR A 433 -27.90 -12.26 -9.46
CA THR A 433 -26.97 -13.25 -8.89
C THR A 433 -27.59 -13.91 -7.66
N THR A 434 -26.84 -14.80 -7.03
CA THR A 434 -27.23 -15.39 -5.73
C THR A 434 -27.25 -14.36 -4.59
N TYR A 435 -26.57 -13.24 -4.74
CA TYR A 435 -26.53 -12.15 -3.73
C TYR A 435 -27.71 -11.16 -3.86
N GLY A 436 -28.28 -11.04 -5.04
CA GLY A 436 -29.32 -10.04 -5.30
C GLY A 436 -29.35 -9.58 -6.76
N TYR A 437 -29.91 -8.40 -6.97
CA TYR A 437 -29.88 -7.71 -8.25
C TYR A 437 -28.81 -6.62 -8.24
N HIS A 438 -27.94 -6.65 -9.24
CA HIS A 438 -26.89 -5.65 -9.48
C HIS A 438 -27.28 -4.76 -10.64
N VAL A 439 -27.38 -3.46 -10.40
CA VAL A 439 -27.36 -2.48 -11.49
C VAL A 439 -25.91 -2.28 -11.89
N MET A 440 -25.57 -2.50 -13.14
CA MET A 440 -24.20 -2.54 -13.65
C MET A 440 -23.91 -1.33 -14.54
N TYR A 441 -22.67 -0.84 -14.46
CA TYR A 441 -22.12 0.15 -15.39
C TYR A 441 -20.69 -0.25 -15.77
N PHE A 442 -20.44 -0.39 -17.07
CA PHE A 442 -19.12 -0.76 -17.58
C PHE A 442 -18.23 0.48 -17.72
N VAL A 443 -17.13 0.51 -16.98
CA VAL A 443 -16.21 1.66 -16.99
C VAL A 443 -15.18 1.51 -18.09
N SER A 444 -14.44 0.40 -18.11
CA SER A 444 -13.37 0.17 -19.10
C SER A 444 -12.89 -1.28 -19.09
N SER A 445 -12.11 -1.63 -20.08
CA SER A 445 -11.29 -2.84 -20.08
C SER A 445 -9.85 -2.52 -20.48
N THR A 446 -8.90 -3.25 -19.91
CA THR A 446 -7.47 -3.12 -20.21
C THR A 446 -6.89 -4.51 -20.44
N PRO A 447 -6.15 -4.76 -21.52
CA PRO A 447 -5.41 -6.01 -21.68
C PRO A 447 -4.51 -6.28 -20.46
N ILE A 448 -4.52 -7.50 -19.94
CA ILE A 448 -3.73 -7.85 -18.75
C ILE A 448 -2.25 -7.58 -19.00
N TRP A 449 -1.75 -7.92 -20.18
CA TRP A 449 -0.35 -7.69 -20.55
C TRP A 449 0.01 -6.20 -20.54
N GLU A 450 -0.89 -5.31 -20.96
CA GLU A 450 -0.64 -3.85 -20.92
C GLU A 450 -0.54 -3.34 -19.49
N HIS A 451 -1.39 -3.83 -18.60
CA HIS A 451 -1.36 -3.47 -17.18
C HIS A 451 0.01 -3.78 -16.57
N TYR A 452 0.50 -5.02 -16.75
CA TYR A 452 1.79 -5.43 -16.22
C TYR A 452 2.97 -4.78 -16.95
N ALA A 453 2.94 -4.74 -18.27
CA ALA A 453 4.01 -4.12 -19.07
C ALA A 453 4.17 -2.63 -18.74
N LYS A 454 3.05 -1.91 -18.50
CA LYS A 454 3.07 -0.52 -18.05
C LYS A 454 3.75 -0.38 -16.68
N GLN A 455 3.34 -1.19 -15.72
CA GLN A 455 3.89 -1.16 -14.37
C GLN A 455 5.40 -1.42 -14.39
N ASP A 456 5.82 -2.48 -15.08
CA ASP A 456 7.20 -2.90 -15.14
C ASP A 456 8.07 -1.90 -15.95
N LEU A 457 7.56 -1.37 -17.07
CA LEU A 457 8.24 -0.35 -17.87
C LEU A 457 8.43 0.95 -17.08
N MET A 458 7.40 1.40 -16.36
CA MET A 458 7.51 2.60 -15.51
C MET A 458 8.50 2.38 -14.37
N THR A 459 8.54 1.18 -13.81
CA THR A 459 9.53 0.77 -12.81
C THR A 459 10.94 0.79 -13.39
N GLU A 460 11.17 0.20 -14.60
CA GLU A 460 12.47 0.24 -15.29
C GLU A 460 12.92 1.69 -15.53
N LYS A 461 12.05 2.55 -16.05
CA LYS A 461 12.37 3.98 -16.30
C LYS A 461 12.68 4.73 -15.00
N THR A 462 11.93 4.48 -13.94
CA THR A 462 12.14 5.10 -12.63
C THR A 462 13.48 4.70 -12.03
N ASN A 463 13.81 3.41 -12.10
CA ASN A 463 15.10 2.91 -11.62
C ASN A 463 16.26 3.49 -12.41
N ALA A 464 16.16 3.52 -13.73
CA ALA A 464 17.19 4.14 -14.57
C ALA A 464 17.39 5.62 -14.22
N MET A 465 16.33 6.37 -13.95
CA MET A 465 16.39 7.76 -13.49
C MET A 465 17.12 7.88 -12.14
N LEU A 466 16.78 7.03 -11.17
CA LEU A 466 17.41 7.04 -9.85
C LEU A 466 18.87 6.60 -9.91
N ASP A 467 19.19 5.58 -10.72
CA ASP A 467 20.57 5.09 -10.90
C ASP A 467 21.47 6.15 -11.51
N GLU A 468 20.98 6.91 -12.49
CA GLU A 468 21.73 8.05 -13.05
C GLU A 468 21.90 9.19 -12.02
N LEU A 469 20.91 9.38 -11.16
CA LEU A 469 20.98 10.38 -10.11
C LEU A 469 22.06 10.01 -9.07
N VAL A 470 22.01 8.78 -8.53
CA VAL A 470 22.93 8.36 -7.46
C VAL A 470 24.40 8.28 -7.90
N LYS A 471 24.68 8.10 -9.19
CA LYS A 471 26.06 8.18 -9.72
C LYS A 471 26.75 9.53 -9.43
N GLN A 472 25.96 10.60 -9.25
CA GLN A 472 26.46 11.93 -8.92
C GLN A 472 26.72 12.11 -7.41
N TYR A 473 26.34 11.11 -6.59
CA TYR A 473 26.37 11.13 -5.13
C TYR A 473 27.19 9.93 -4.59
N PRO A 474 28.50 9.86 -4.85
CA PRO A 474 29.33 8.76 -4.36
C PRO A 474 29.28 8.70 -2.83
N MET A 475 29.10 7.50 -2.30
CA MET A 475 28.99 7.24 -0.86
C MET A 475 30.25 6.55 -0.34
N GLU A 476 30.76 7.02 0.79
CA GLU A 476 31.80 6.35 1.55
C GLU A 476 31.20 5.78 2.84
N VAL A 477 31.52 4.53 3.17
CA VAL A 477 30.94 3.81 4.32
C VAL A 477 32.06 3.27 5.21
N ALA A 478 31.96 3.58 6.50
CA ALA A 478 32.85 3.05 7.55
C ALA A 478 32.17 1.79 8.17
N TYR A 479 32.22 0.67 7.47
CA TYR A 479 31.54 -0.56 7.89
C TYR A 479 31.97 -1.03 9.29
N GLY A 480 33.23 -0.86 9.68
CA GLY A 480 33.75 -1.24 11.00
C GLY A 480 33.15 -0.45 12.17
N ASP A 481 32.53 0.71 11.89
CA ASP A 481 31.91 1.57 12.90
C ASP A 481 30.39 1.39 12.99
N ILE A 482 29.80 0.52 12.16
CA ILE A 482 28.36 0.25 12.17
C ILE A 482 27.97 -0.56 13.39
N SER A 483 26.95 -0.09 14.09
CA SER A 483 26.40 -0.71 15.29
C SER A 483 24.89 -0.74 15.20
N LEU A 484 24.29 -1.90 14.96
CA LEU A 484 22.85 -2.10 14.85
C LEU A 484 22.30 -2.72 16.14
N GLY A 485 21.40 -2.01 16.81
CA GLY A 485 20.61 -2.55 17.91
C GLY A 485 19.55 -3.52 17.40
N ASN A 486 19.14 -4.45 18.26
CA ASN A 486 18.11 -5.42 17.93
C ASN A 486 16.69 -4.83 18.02
N VAL A 487 15.83 -5.30 17.14
CA VAL A 487 14.38 -5.14 17.22
C VAL A 487 13.74 -6.53 17.30
N ASN A 488 12.78 -6.69 18.20
CA ASN A 488 12.03 -7.94 18.28
C ASN A 488 10.93 -7.96 17.20
N LEU A 489 11.20 -8.61 16.09
CA LEU A 489 10.27 -8.74 14.98
C LEU A 489 9.10 -9.70 15.27
N ALA A 490 9.21 -10.53 16.30
CA ALA A 490 8.17 -11.49 16.68
C ALA A 490 7.08 -10.89 17.60
N GLY A 491 7.26 -9.64 18.05
CA GLY A 491 6.30 -8.88 18.87
C GLY A 491 6.48 -9.03 20.34
#